data_2db59dfc7f785824213e83f6094ee9e0
#
_entry.id   2db59dfc7f785824213e83f6094ee9e0
#
_cell.length_a   1.000
_cell.length_b   1.000
_cell.length_c   1.000
_cell.angle_alpha   90.00
_cell.angle_beta   90.00
_cell.angle_gamma   90.00
#
_symmetry.space_group_name_H-M   'P 1'
#
loop_
_entity.id
_entity.type
_entity.pdbx_description
1 polymer ?
#
loop_
_entity_poly.entity_id
_entity_poly.type
_entity_poly.pdbx_seq_one_letter_code
_entity_poly.pdbx_strand_id
1 'polypeptide(L)'
;GPIPDLVQSSFAQAELRPGGFDLDVELTGYDLEELEAASAELRNTLLARSDVVEAFQDFYGGRQEVQLALNEYGYLIGLTPQTRSDQLRSAFQGTETDSFRSSQSDMTVRVKLDDTVANLVELERFPILVGDGKLVALSTVAEMTLSQGYPTITRKNGKALARIRGKIDNATVTSAQISAVITKELGPALQKSFPGVEIGISGASAEQAKSQSSMMKLLLLGLVGVFMVLAFQFRSYSLPVVVMLSIPFALVGTILGHWGMGLDMSMPSLIGFASLAGIVVNN
;
A
#
# COMPACT_ATOMS: atom_id res chain seq x y z
N GLY A 1 28.76 -4.85 -4.88
CA GLY A 1 28.68 -3.72 -5.81
C GLY A 1 27.23 -3.32 -5.99
N PRO A 2 26.91 -2.08 -6.41
CA PRO A 2 25.53 -1.68 -6.68
C PRO A 2 24.95 -2.58 -7.77
N ILE A 3 23.75 -3.08 -7.54
CA ILE A 3 23.01 -3.86 -8.53
C ILE A 3 22.40 -2.84 -9.51
N PRO A 4 22.74 -2.92 -10.82
CA PRO A 4 22.15 -2.05 -11.82
C PRO A 4 20.62 -2.24 -11.82
N ASP A 5 19.86 -1.16 -12.03
CA ASP A 5 18.39 -1.13 -12.07
C ASP A 5 17.66 -1.44 -10.76
N LEU A 6 18.35 -1.44 -9.62
CA LEU A 6 17.70 -1.59 -8.32
C LEU A 6 17.05 -0.28 -7.90
N VAL A 7 15.74 -0.18 -8.05
CA VAL A 7 14.97 1.00 -7.65
C VAL A 7 14.86 1.09 -6.12
N GLN A 8 14.77 -0.05 -5.46
CA GLN A 8 14.65 -0.11 -3.99
C GLN A 8 15.07 -1.49 -3.48
N SER A 9 15.83 -1.53 -2.38
CA SER A 9 16.09 -2.77 -1.63
C SER A 9 15.75 -2.57 -0.16
N SER A 10 15.06 -3.53 0.43
CA SER A 10 14.87 -3.57 1.87
C SER A 10 15.34 -4.93 2.40
N PHE A 11 16.11 -4.90 3.48
CA PHE A 11 16.54 -6.09 4.21
C PHE A 11 15.82 -6.07 5.55
N ALA A 12 14.76 -6.85 5.69
CA ALA A 12 14.04 -6.98 6.95
C ALA A 12 14.19 -8.41 7.48
N GLN A 13 14.49 -8.52 8.77
CA GLN A 13 14.34 -9.78 9.48
C GLN A 13 12.86 -10.17 9.45
N ALA A 14 12.55 -11.42 9.09
CA ALA A 14 11.16 -11.91 9.10
C ALA A 14 10.65 -11.92 10.54
N GLU A 15 10.02 -10.84 10.96
CA GLU A 15 9.30 -10.78 12.22
C GLU A 15 7.88 -11.27 11.99
N LEU A 16 7.50 -12.36 12.65
CA LEU A 16 6.11 -12.82 12.77
C LEU A 16 5.33 -11.87 13.68
N ARG A 17 5.09 -10.64 13.22
CA ARG A 17 4.18 -9.71 13.90
C ARG A 17 2.79 -9.83 13.28
N PRO A 18 1.75 -10.16 14.04
CA PRO A 18 0.38 -10.17 13.57
C PRO A 18 -0.21 -8.75 13.43
N GLY A 19 0.52 -7.83 12.79
CA GLY A 19 0.13 -6.43 12.69
C GLY A 19 0.57 -5.70 11.43
N GLY A 20 1.40 -6.31 10.59
CA GLY A 20 1.91 -5.63 9.38
C GLY A 20 2.98 -4.57 9.70
N PHE A 21 2.99 -3.49 8.92
CA PHE A 21 3.94 -2.38 9.08
C PHE A 21 3.50 -1.45 10.22
N ASP A 22 4.47 -0.89 10.93
CA ASP A 22 4.22 0.09 12.00
C ASP A 22 3.65 1.40 11.44
N LEU A 23 4.03 1.70 10.19
CA LEU A 23 3.58 2.83 9.41
C LEU A 23 2.92 2.33 8.12
N ASP A 24 1.68 2.73 7.88
CA ASP A 24 0.96 2.46 6.62
C ASP A 24 0.08 3.67 6.29
N VAL A 25 0.50 4.42 5.27
CA VAL A 25 -0.14 5.66 4.82
C VAL A 25 -0.65 5.46 3.41
N GLU A 26 -1.88 5.81 3.16
CA GLU A 26 -2.51 5.80 1.86
C GLU A 26 -2.62 7.21 1.31
N LEU A 27 -2.17 7.40 0.08
CA LEU A 27 -2.45 8.60 -0.70
C LEU A 27 -3.37 8.21 -1.86
N THR A 28 -4.37 9.03 -2.11
CA THR A 28 -5.30 8.79 -3.23
C THR A 28 -5.45 10.04 -4.07
N GLY A 29 -5.44 9.87 -5.39
CA GLY A 29 -5.56 10.96 -6.35
C GLY A 29 -6.05 10.48 -7.71
N TYR A 30 -6.44 11.40 -8.57
CA TYR A 30 -6.83 11.10 -9.95
C TYR A 30 -5.65 11.18 -10.91
N ASP A 31 -4.74 12.11 -10.68
CA ASP A 31 -3.53 12.32 -11.46
C ASP A 31 -2.40 11.43 -10.93
N LEU A 32 -1.82 10.61 -11.81
CA LEU A 32 -0.81 9.63 -11.45
C LEU A 32 0.56 10.29 -11.19
N GLU A 33 0.88 11.34 -11.93
CA GLU A 33 2.16 12.05 -11.78
C GLU A 33 2.15 12.86 -10.48
N GLU A 34 1.04 13.55 -10.19
CA GLU A 34 0.85 14.27 -8.93
C GLU A 34 0.90 13.30 -7.75
N LEU A 35 0.28 12.14 -7.86
CA LEU A 35 0.27 11.11 -6.82
C LEU A 35 1.66 10.52 -6.57
N GLU A 36 2.43 10.27 -7.63
CA GLU A 36 3.81 9.80 -7.53
C GLU A 36 4.71 10.83 -6.84
N ALA A 37 4.65 12.10 -7.28
CA ALA A 37 5.42 13.18 -6.69
C ALA A 37 5.07 13.37 -5.21
N ALA A 38 3.79 13.37 -4.86
CA ALA A 38 3.33 13.49 -3.49
C ALA A 38 3.80 12.31 -2.62
N SER A 39 3.75 11.08 -3.16
CA SER A 39 4.20 9.89 -2.42
C SER A 39 5.71 9.90 -2.20
N ALA A 40 6.49 10.35 -3.18
CA ALA A 40 7.94 10.48 -3.07
C ALA A 40 8.34 11.57 -2.05
N GLU A 41 7.66 12.73 -2.05
CA GLU A 41 7.89 13.80 -1.10
C GLU A 41 7.58 13.36 0.34
N LEU A 42 6.43 12.72 0.55
CA LEU A 42 6.06 12.21 1.87
C LEU A 42 7.04 11.15 2.36
N ARG A 43 7.43 10.19 1.51
CA ARG A 43 8.43 9.19 1.85
C ARG A 43 9.75 9.84 2.27
N ASN A 44 10.25 10.80 1.50
CA ASN A 44 11.51 11.48 1.78
C ASN A 44 11.43 12.28 3.09
N THR A 45 10.29 12.94 3.35
CA THR A 45 10.04 13.65 4.60
C THR A 45 10.02 12.71 5.81
N LEU A 46 9.43 11.53 5.65
CA LEU A 46 9.43 10.51 6.69
C LEU A 46 10.84 9.96 6.95
N LEU A 47 11.62 9.67 5.89
CA LEU A 47 12.99 9.19 6.02
C LEU A 47 13.96 10.23 6.62
N ALA A 48 13.66 11.52 6.51
CA ALA A 48 14.45 12.59 7.14
C ALA A 48 14.27 12.65 8.66
N ARG A 49 13.29 11.95 9.22
CA ARG A 49 13.03 11.89 10.67
C ARG A 49 13.90 10.81 11.31
N SER A 50 14.39 11.10 12.51
CA SER A 50 15.22 10.17 13.28
C SER A 50 14.43 8.99 13.90
N ASP A 51 13.10 9.14 14.01
CA ASP A 51 12.20 8.14 14.56
C ASP A 51 11.62 7.17 13.50
N VAL A 52 11.95 7.37 12.21
CA VAL A 52 11.57 6.47 11.11
C VAL A 52 12.82 5.71 10.65
N VAL A 53 12.78 4.39 10.79
CA VAL A 53 13.90 3.52 10.42
C VAL A 53 13.89 3.24 8.91
N GLU A 54 12.71 3.02 8.36
CA GLU A 54 12.52 2.63 6.96
C GLU A 54 11.17 3.13 6.45
N ALA A 55 11.14 3.65 5.22
CA ALA A 55 9.91 3.99 4.51
C ALA A 55 10.07 3.66 3.04
N PHE A 56 9.11 2.93 2.49
CA PHE A 56 9.05 2.58 1.08
C PHE A 56 7.65 2.82 0.52
N GLN A 57 7.61 3.23 -0.75
CA GLN A 57 6.37 3.43 -1.48
C GLN A 57 6.15 2.26 -2.44
N ASP A 58 4.90 1.90 -2.68
CA ASP A 58 4.52 0.89 -3.67
C ASP A 58 4.09 1.48 -5.02
N PHE A 59 3.99 2.81 -5.09
CA PHE A 59 3.62 3.54 -6.30
C PHE A 59 4.81 4.37 -6.79
N TYR A 60 5.41 3.93 -7.86
CA TYR A 60 6.53 4.60 -8.52
C TYR A 60 6.49 4.31 -10.02
N GLY A 61 7.02 5.22 -10.80
CA GLY A 61 7.16 5.02 -12.24
C GLY A 61 7.97 3.77 -12.53
N GLY A 62 7.41 2.90 -13.34
CA GLY A 62 8.00 1.63 -13.72
C GLY A 62 9.06 1.79 -14.81
N ARG A 63 9.20 0.75 -15.62
CA ARG A 63 10.12 0.75 -16.75
C ARG A 63 9.70 1.77 -17.79
N GLN A 64 10.69 2.30 -18.50
CA GLN A 64 10.42 3.09 -19.70
C GLN A 64 9.68 2.21 -20.71
N GLU A 65 8.59 2.75 -21.23
CA GLU A 65 7.76 2.13 -22.25
C GLU A 65 7.81 2.94 -23.51
N VAL A 66 7.85 2.27 -24.65
CA VAL A 66 7.73 2.90 -25.96
C VAL A 66 6.27 2.82 -26.39
N GLN A 67 5.59 3.95 -26.35
CA GLN A 67 4.25 4.07 -26.91
C GLN A 67 4.37 4.29 -28.43
N LEU A 68 3.65 3.45 -29.17
CA LEU A 68 3.64 3.48 -30.63
C LEU A 68 2.26 3.94 -31.11
N ALA A 69 2.20 5.02 -31.84
CA ALA A 69 0.99 5.49 -32.54
C ALA A 69 1.19 5.38 -34.03
N LEU A 70 0.23 4.78 -34.75
CA LEU A 70 0.29 4.82 -36.23
C LEU A 70 0.12 6.25 -36.69
N ASN A 71 0.99 6.67 -37.63
CA ASN A 71 0.83 7.95 -38.32
C ASN A 71 -0.14 7.83 -39.51
N GLU A 72 -0.45 8.93 -40.13
CA GLU A 72 -1.39 8.98 -41.28
C GLU A 72 -0.96 8.06 -42.43
N TYR A 73 0.35 8.01 -42.72
CA TYR A 73 0.88 7.14 -43.77
C TYR A 73 0.69 5.66 -43.43
N GLY A 74 0.88 5.26 -42.18
CA GLY A 74 0.63 3.88 -41.75
C GLY A 74 -0.82 3.43 -41.96
N TYR A 75 -1.78 4.32 -41.68
CA TYR A 75 -3.19 4.04 -41.97
C TYR A 75 -3.47 3.96 -43.47
N LEU A 76 -2.89 4.85 -44.29
CA LEU A 76 -3.08 4.88 -45.75
C LEU A 76 -2.60 3.59 -46.44
N ILE A 77 -1.54 2.96 -45.94
CA ILE A 77 -1.02 1.70 -46.50
C ILE A 77 -1.69 0.46 -45.92
N GLY A 78 -2.79 0.65 -45.15
CA GLY A 78 -3.64 -0.42 -44.66
C GLY A 78 -3.16 -1.09 -43.33
N LEU A 79 -2.23 -0.49 -42.62
CA LEU A 79 -1.87 -0.98 -41.30
C LEU A 79 -2.96 -0.65 -40.27
N THR A 80 -3.17 -1.58 -39.38
CA THR A 80 -4.01 -1.36 -38.21
C THR A 80 -3.16 -1.44 -36.91
N PRO A 81 -3.58 -0.83 -35.81
CA PRO A 81 -2.89 -1.00 -34.54
C PRO A 81 -2.71 -2.47 -34.17
N GLN A 82 -3.67 -3.32 -34.49
CA GLN A 82 -3.63 -4.75 -34.22
C GLN A 82 -2.54 -5.46 -34.98
N THR A 83 -2.54 -5.32 -36.36
CA THR A 83 -1.54 -5.97 -37.23
C THR A 83 -0.12 -5.56 -36.89
N ARG A 84 0.11 -4.27 -36.54
CA ARG A 84 1.40 -3.78 -36.09
C ARG A 84 1.79 -4.45 -34.77
N SER A 85 0.88 -4.48 -33.79
CA SER A 85 1.15 -5.07 -32.48
C SER A 85 1.44 -6.56 -32.57
N ASP A 86 0.73 -7.29 -33.43
CA ASP A 86 0.94 -8.72 -33.62
C ASP A 86 2.30 -9.02 -34.27
N GLN A 87 2.74 -8.21 -35.23
CA GLN A 87 4.08 -8.36 -35.85
C GLN A 87 5.19 -8.11 -34.82
N LEU A 88 5.09 -7.03 -34.02
CA LEU A 88 6.06 -6.71 -32.97
C LEU A 88 6.06 -7.78 -31.86
N ARG A 89 4.89 -8.20 -31.43
CA ARG A 89 4.77 -9.27 -30.41
C ARG A 89 5.40 -10.56 -30.91
N SER A 90 5.10 -10.97 -32.13
CA SER A 90 5.67 -12.18 -32.73
C SER A 90 7.19 -12.10 -32.84
N ALA A 91 7.73 -10.93 -33.17
CA ALA A 91 9.16 -10.74 -33.28
C ALA A 91 9.86 -10.78 -31.92
N PHE A 92 9.37 -10.04 -30.92
CA PHE A 92 10.06 -9.87 -29.63
C PHE A 92 9.69 -10.90 -28.58
N GLN A 93 8.41 -11.28 -28.46
CA GLN A 93 7.98 -12.32 -27.51
C GLN A 93 8.03 -13.73 -28.12
N GLY A 94 8.02 -13.80 -29.43
CA GLY A 94 7.92 -15.03 -30.16
C GLY A 94 6.48 -15.54 -30.31
N THR A 95 6.30 -16.38 -31.30
CA THR A 95 5.03 -17.07 -31.53
C THR A 95 5.21 -18.57 -31.21
N GLU A 96 4.28 -19.11 -30.48
CA GLU A 96 4.20 -20.55 -30.27
C GLU A 96 3.68 -21.19 -31.55
N THR A 97 4.54 -21.99 -32.21
CA THR A 97 4.24 -22.61 -33.51
C THR A 97 3.74 -24.02 -33.35
N ASP A 98 4.21 -24.74 -32.33
CA ASP A 98 3.83 -26.13 -32.08
C ASP A 98 4.04 -26.50 -30.60
N SER A 99 3.29 -27.48 -30.13
CA SER A 99 3.48 -28.11 -28.84
C SER A 99 3.38 -29.61 -28.98
N PHE A 100 4.38 -30.34 -28.51
CA PHE A 100 4.36 -31.79 -28.53
C PHE A 100 4.66 -32.35 -27.14
N ARG A 101 4.00 -33.45 -26.87
CA ARG A 101 4.18 -34.16 -25.62
C ARG A 101 5.26 -35.23 -25.80
N SER A 102 6.33 -35.07 -25.02
CA SER A 102 7.33 -36.11 -24.84
C SER A 102 6.90 -37.02 -23.67
N SER A 103 7.49 -38.19 -23.58
CA SER A 103 7.22 -39.16 -22.51
C SER A 103 7.49 -38.61 -21.09
N GLN A 104 8.23 -37.50 -20.96
CA GLN A 104 8.65 -36.94 -19.68
C GLN A 104 8.24 -35.48 -19.47
N SER A 105 7.85 -34.74 -20.53
CA SER A 105 7.47 -33.32 -20.44
C SER A 105 6.71 -32.85 -21.66
N ASP A 106 5.88 -31.83 -21.48
CA ASP A 106 5.30 -31.07 -22.58
C ASP A 106 6.34 -30.06 -23.07
N MET A 107 6.61 -30.09 -24.39
CA MET A 107 7.55 -29.19 -25.06
C MET A 107 6.80 -28.22 -25.94
N THR A 108 7.07 -26.93 -25.82
CA THR A 108 6.51 -25.88 -26.66
C THR A 108 7.60 -25.31 -27.55
N VAL A 109 7.34 -25.28 -28.85
CA VAL A 109 8.24 -24.64 -29.85
C VAL A 109 7.83 -23.18 -29.99
N ARG A 110 8.74 -22.29 -29.61
CA ARG A 110 8.56 -20.84 -29.74
C ARG A 110 9.60 -20.28 -30.71
N VAL A 111 9.12 -19.60 -31.74
CA VAL A 111 9.97 -18.90 -32.71
C VAL A 111 9.94 -17.42 -32.38
N LYS A 112 11.10 -16.84 -32.11
CA LYS A 112 11.29 -15.40 -31.88
C LYS A 112 12.46 -14.88 -32.70
N LEU A 113 12.52 -13.56 -32.91
CA LEU A 113 13.70 -12.92 -33.43
C LEU A 113 14.85 -13.02 -32.42
N ASP A 114 16.10 -13.10 -32.89
CA ASP A 114 17.25 -13.07 -32.00
C ASP A 114 17.29 -11.76 -31.20
N ASP A 115 17.78 -11.81 -29.94
CA ASP A 115 17.76 -10.69 -28.98
C ASP A 115 18.69 -9.52 -29.37
N THR A 116 18.88 -9.30 -30.67
CA THR A 116 19.77 -8.27 -31.22
C THR A 116 19.18 -6.87 -31.19
N VAL A 117 17.85 -6.70 -30.97
CA VAL A 117 17.24 -5.37 -30.87
C VAL A 117 17.38 -4.87 -29.43
N ALA A 118 18.52 -4.25 -29.15
CA ALA A 118 18.88 -3.81 -27.81
C ALA A 118 18.58 -2.34 -27.53
N ASN A 119 18.17 -1.55 -28.56
CA ASN A 119 18.00 -0.11 -28.39
C ASN A 119 16.87 0.48 -29.26
N LEU A 120 16.47 1.70 -28.94
CA LEU A 120 15.40 2.42 -29.62
C LEU A 120 15.66 2.63 -31.10
N VAL A 121 16.92 2.86 -31.52
CA VAL A 121 17.31 3.11 -32.89
C VAL A 121 17.08 1.87 -33.76
N GLU A 122 17.30 0.68 -33.22
CA GLU A 122 17.02 -0.58 -33.91
C GLU A 122 15.53 -0.84 -34.02
N LEU A 123 14.76 -0.48 -33.00
CA LEU A 123 13.30 -0.53 -33.03
C LEU A 123 12.74 0.42 -34.13
N GLU A 124 13.28 1.62 -34.26
CA GLU A 124 12.89 2.57 -35.31
C GLU A 124 13.05 1.98 -36.70
N ARG A 125 14.10 1.21 -36.91
CA ARG A 125 14.42 0.56 -38.21
C ARG A 125 13.75 -0.80 -38.38
N PHE A 126 13.01 -1.26 -37.40
CA PHE A 126 12.38 -2.57 -37.47
C PHE A 126 11.45 -2.68 -38.69
N PRO A 127 11.59 -3.72 -39.52
CA PRO A 127 10.79 -3.87 -40.72
C PRO A 127 9.38 -4.37 -40.40
N ILE A 128 8.38 -3.58 -40.76
CA ILE A 128 6.95 -3.93 -40.68
C ILE A 128 6.46 -4.36 -42.04
N LEU A 129 5.80 -5.50 -42.10
CA LEU A 129 5.18 -6.03 -43.31
C LEU A 129 3.86 -5.31 -43.57
N VAL A 130 3.69 -4.73 -44.75
CA VAL A 130 2.46 -4.06 -45.19
C VAL A 130 1.70 -4.90 -46.22
N GLY A 131 0.43 -4.53 -46.50
CA GLY A 131 -0.52 -5.36 -47.25
C GLY A 131 -0.06 -5.88 -48.63
N ASP A 132 0.87 -5.20 -49.25
CA ASP A 132 1.45 -5.60 -50.58
C ASP A 132 2.68 -6.52 -50.47
N GLY A 133 2.98 -7.04 -49.28
CA GLY A 133 4.17 -7.85 -49.03
C GLY A 133 5.48 -7.06 -48.96
N LYS A 134 5.42 -5.73 -48.89
CA LYS A 134 6.58 -4.84 -48.78
C LYS A 134 6.95 -4.66 -47.29
N LEU A 135 8.24 -4.52 -47.04
CA LEU A 135 8.78 -4.18 -45.72
C LEU A 135 9.05 -2.67 -45.65
N VAL A 136 8.55 -2.03 -44.61
CA VAL A 136 8.72 -0.59 -44.36
C VAL A 136 9.24 -0.43 -42.92
N ALA A 137 10.16 0.51 -42.73
CA ALA A 137 10.68 0.76 -41.38
C ALA A 137 9.57 1.26 -40.44
N LEU A 138 9.57 0.82 -39.18
CA LEU A 138 8.57 1.19 -38.17
C LEU A 138 8.45 2.70 -38.00
N SER A 139 9.57 3.43 -37.99
CA SER A 139 9.60 4.90 -37.94
C SER A 139 8.90 5.62 -39.08
N THR A 140 8.73 4.95 -40.24
CA THR A 140 8.00 5.52 -41.37
C THR A 140 6.48 5.47 -41.16
N VAL A 141 5.99 4.50 -40.43
CA VAL A 141 4.55 4.18 -40.26
C VAL A 141 4.00 4.46 -38.87
N ALA A 142 4.87 4.73 -37.88
CA ALA A 142 4.47 4.98 -36.51
C ALA A 142 5.35 6.05 -35.87
N GLU A 143 4.74 6.84 -35.03
CA GLU A 143 5.41 7.73 -34.08
C GLU A 143 5.72 6.97 -32.81
N MET A 144 6.91 7.21 -32.25
CA MET A 144 7.39 6.59 -31.02
C MET A 144 7.53 7.64 -29.94
N THR A 145 6.85 7.45 -28.82
CA THR A 145 6.97 8.31 -27.66
C THR A 145 7.45 7.47 -26.49
N LEU A 146 8.52 7.92 -25.83
CA LEU A 146 8.96 7.32 -24.57
C LEU A 146 8.06 7.84 -23.46
N SER A 147 7.47 6.93 -22.73
CA SER A 147 6.70 7.23 -21.52
C SER A 147 7.15 6.34 -20.37
N GLN A 148 6.89 6.79 -19.18
CA GLN A 148 7.12 5.98 -17.99
C GLN A 148 5.83 5.24 -17.66
N GLY A 149 5.85 3.92 -17.77
CA GLY A 149 4.72 3.08 -17.41
C GLY A 149 4.62 2.88 -15.89
N TYR A 150 3.43 2.57 -15.41
CA TYR A 150 3.22 2.15 -14.02
C TYR A 150 2.95 0.64 -14.02
N PRO A 151 3.77 -0.19 -13.34
CA PRO A 151 3.63 -1.65 -13.36
C PRO A 151 2.29 -2.11 -12.80
N THR A 152 1.76 -1.39 -11.82
CA THR A 152 0.46 -1.67 -11.21
C THR A 152 -0.19 -0.38 -10.72
N ILE A 153 -1.43 -0.15 -11.10
CA ILE A 153 -2.24 0.95 -10.60
C ILE A 153 -3.38 0.36 -9.76
N THR A 154 -3.23 0.42 -8.44
CA THR A 154 -4.31 0.07 -7.52
C THR A 154 -5.29 1.23 -7.42
N ARG A 155 -6.58 0.94 -7.34
CA ARG A 155 -7.62 1.97 -7.19
C ARG A 155 -8.49 1.72 -5.96
N LYS A 156 -8.81 2.80 -5.26
CA LYS A 156 -9.73 2.82 -4.11
C LYS A 156 -10.79 3.88 -4.37
N ASN A 157 -12.06 3.48 -4.42
CA ASN A 157 -13.17 4.39 -4.70
C ASN A 157 -13.00 5.19 -6.02
N GLY A 158 -12.42 4.57 -7.05
CA GLY A 158 -12.19 5.20 -8.36
C GLY A 158 -10.91 6.03 -8.47
N LYS A 159 -10.28 6.43 -7.37
CA LYS A 159 -8.99 7.15 -7.33
C LYS A 159 -7.82 6.18 -7.36
N ALA A 160 -6.70 6.56 -7.97
CA ALA A 160 -5.47 5.81 -7.85
C ALA A 160 -4.97 5.85 -6.40
N LEU A 161 -4.33 4.77 -5.95
CA LEU A 161 -3.86 4.58 -4.60
C LEU A 161 -2.36 4.34 -4.59
N ALA A 162 -1.64 5.16 -3.85
CA ALA A 162 -0.26 4.94 -3.47
C ALA A 162 -0.17 4.63 -1.97
N ARG A 163 0.67 3.68 -1.59
CA ARG A 163 0.92 3.36 -0.18
C ARG A 163 2.37 3.61 0.18
N ILE A 164 2.55 4.21 1.34
CA ILE A 164 3.85 4.32 1.98
C ILE A 164 3.80 3.49 3.25
N ARG A 165 4.67 2.48 3.28
CA ARG A 165 4.82 1.58 4.42
C ARG A 165 6.20 1.71 4.99
N GLY A 166 6.34 1.49 6.28
CA GLY A 166 7.63 1.61 6.92
C GLY A 166 7.68 1.05 8.32
N LYS A 167 8.87 1.17 8.89
CA LYS A 167 9.15 0.82 10.28
C LYS A 167 9.57 2.06 11.05
N ILE A 168 9.14 2.13 12.29
CA ILE A 168 9.54 3.18 13.22
C ILE A 168 10.42 2.61 14.33
N ASP A 169 11.18 3.46 14.98
CA ASP A 169 11.87 3.10 16.20
C ASP A 169 10.89 3.13 17.38
N ASN A 170 10.36 1.97 17.73
CA ASN A 170 9.39 1.81 18.81
C ASN A 170 9.95 2.18 20.21
N ALA A 171 11.25 2.42 20.34
CA ALA A 171 11.83 2.93 21.59
C ALA A 171 11.62 4.45 21.74
N THR A 172 11.43 5.16 20.62
CA THR A 172 11.35 6.63 20.59
C THR A 172 9.94 7.13 20.27
N VAL A 173 9.17 6.40 19.44
CA VAL A 173 7.85 6.83 18.97
C VAL A 173 6.91 5.63 18.82
N THR A 174 5.63 5.86 19.07
CA THR A 174 4.57 4.87 18.81
C THR A 174 3.91 5.10 17.45
N SER A 175 3.33 4.04 16.85
CA SER A 175 2.57 4.14 15.59
C SER A 175 1.43 5.16 15.67
N ALA A 176 0.82 5.34 16.84
CA ALA A 176 -0.23 6.34 17.06
C ALA A 176 0.32 7.78 17.00
N GLN A 177 1.50 8.02 17.59
CA GLN A 177 2.14 9.33 17.58
C GLN A 177 2.57 9.73 16.17
N ILE A 178 3.22 8.82 15.43
CA ILE A 178 3.64 9.11 14.04
C ILE A 178 2.41 9.33 13.14
N SER A 179 1.35 8.55 13.31
CA SER A 179 0.09 8.73 12.59
C SER A 179 -0.55 10.09 12.87
N ALA A 180 -0.46 10.58 14.12
CA ALA A 180 -0.93 11.92 14.49
C ALA A 180 -0.10 13.03 13.82
N VAL A 181 1.22 12.89 13.75
CA VAL A 181 2.11 13.81 13.04
C VAL A 181 1.77 13.85 11.55
N ILE A 182 1.61 12.68 10.93
CA ILE A 182 1.25 12.60 9.51
C ILE A 182 -0.10 13.29 9.25
N THR A 183 -1.12 13.03 10.07
CA THR A 183 -2.45 13.59 9.86
C THR A 183 -2.54 15.09 10.15
N LYS A 184 -1.85 15.56 11.19
CA LYS A 184 -2.01 16.95 11.67
C LYS A 184 -1.00 17.92 11.08
N GLU A 185 0.21 17.45 10.74
CA GLU A 185 1.30 18.30 10.29
C GLU A 185 1.64 18.04 8.82
N LEU A 186 2.02 16.81 8.48
CA LEU A 186 2.49 16.49 7.14
C LEU A 186 1.36 16.48 6.10
N GLY A 187 0.18 15.98 6.46
CA GLY A 187 -0.97 15.92 5.58
C GLY A 187 -1.40 17.30 5.06
N PRO A 188 -1.69 18.29 5.92
CA PRO A 188 -2.03 19.62 5.49
C PRO A 188 -0.92 20.34 4.72
N ALA A 189 0.37 20.05 5.02
CA ALA A 189 1.51 20.59 4.28
C ALA A 189 1.55 20.00 2.86
N LEU A 190 1.44 18.69 2.75
CA LEU A 190 1.43 17.98 1.47
C LEU A 190 0.24 18.39 0.59
N GLN A 191 -0.94 18.55 1.19
CA GLN A 191 -2.15 18.94 0.46
C GLN A 191 -2.09 20.38 -0.09
N LYS A 192 -1.22 21.23 0.44
CA LYS A 192 -0.95 22.56 -0.14
C LYS A 192 -0.10 22.45 -1.40
N SER A 193 0.88 21.55 -1.41
CA SER A 193 1.74 21.30 -2.58
C SER A 193 1.03 20.48 -3.65
N PHE A 194 0.17 19.54 -3.25
CA PHE A 194 -0.54 18.61 -4.10
C PHE A 194 -2.04 18.59 -3.78
N PRO A 195 -2.81 19.57 -4.28
CA PRO A 195 -4.24 19.71 -3.95
C PRO A 195 -5.12 18.55 -4.40
N GLY A 196 -4.69 17.81 -5.44
CA GLY A 196 -5.40 16.65 -5.99
C GLY A 196 -5.22 15.36 -5.19
N VAL A 197 -4.35 15.37 -4.16
CA VAL A 197 -3.99 14.16 -3.38
C VAL A 197 -4.61 14.22 -1.98
N GLU A 198 -5.33 13.17 -1.62
CA GLU A 198 -5.87 12.96 -0.28
C GLU A 198 -4.98 11.99 0.49
N ILE A 199 -4.73 12.29 1.77
CA ILE A 199 -3.95 11.46 2.68
C ILE A 199 -4.87 10.75 3.68
N GLY A 200 -4.58 9.48 3.93
CA GLY A 200 -5.25 8.67 4.93
C GLY A 200 -4.27 7.75 5.66
N ILE A 201 -4.57 7.44 6.90
CA ILE A 201 -3.86 6.38 7.63
C ILE A 201 -4.58 5.07 7.38
N SER A 202 -3.81 4.03 7.08
CA SER A 202 -4.32 2.68 6.80
C SER A 202 -3.60 1.64 7.67
N GLY A 203 -3.90 0.37 7.42
CA GLY A 203 -3.26 -0.75 8.10
C GLY A 203 -3.67 -0.94 9.55
N ALA A 204 -2.79 -1.61 10.29
CA ALA A 204 -3.04 -1.99 11.67
C ALA A 204 -3.34 -0.80 12.59
N SER A 205 -2.69 0.35 12.37
CA SER A 205 -2.88 1.56 13.19
C SER A 205 -4.29 2.14 13.06
N ALA A 206 -4.86 2.17 11.86
CA ALA A 206 -6.22 2.66 11.63
C ALA A 206 -7.27 1.70 12.21
N GLU A 207 -7.10 0.40 12.00
CA GLU A 207 -8.00 -0.63 12.55
C GLU A 207 -7.91 -0.66 14.09
N GLN A 208 -6.72 -0.50 14.66
CA GLN A 208 -6.52 -0.42 16.09
C GLN A 208 -7.21 0.81 16.70
N ALA A 209 -7.10 1.99 16.09
CA ALA A 209 -7.76 3.20 16.55
C ALA A 209 -9.30 3.06 16.50
N LYS A 210 -9.83 2.47 15.43
CA LYS A 210 -11.26 2.19 15.27
C LYS A 210 -11.75 1.18 16.31
N SER A 211 -11.01 0.10 16.51
CA SER A 211 -11.31 -0.93 17.51
C SER A 211 -11.28 -0.36 18.92
N GLN A 212 -10.30 0.47 19.27
CA GLN A 212 -10.18 1.12 20.55
C GLN A 212 -11.36 2.07 20.82
N SER A 213 -11.75 2.88 19.82
CA SER A 213 -12.94 3.76 19.91
C SER A 213 -14.23 2.96 20.14
N SER A 214 -14.41 1.87 19.40
CA SER A 214 -15.56 0.99 19.55
C SER A 214 -15.59 0.30 20.92
N MET A 215 -14.44 -0.16 21.37
CA MET A 215 -14.30 -0.81 22.68
C MET A 215 -14.63 0.16 23.83
N MET A 216 -14.22 1.43 23.76
CA MET A 216 -14.56 2.44 24.75
C MET A 216 -16.06 2.70 24.82
N LYS A 217 -16.73 2.77 23.66
CA LYS A 217 -18.22 2.91 23.61
C LYS A 217 -18.92 1.70 24.22
N LEU A 218 -18.47 0.50 23.91
CA LEU A 218 -19.03 -0.74 24.44
C LEU A 218 -18.76 -0.88 25.95
N LEU A 219 -17.59 -0.45 26.42
CA LEU A 219 -17.27 -0.41 27.85
C LEU A 219 -18.24 0.51 28.60
N LEU A 220 -18.49 1.73 28.11
CA LEU A 220 -19.45 2.64 28.70
C LEU A 220 -20.87 2.06 28.73
N LEU A 221 -21.29 1.45 27.61
CA LEU A 221 -22.59 0.78 27.54
C LEU A 221 -22.68 -0.38 28.53
N GLY A 222 -21.62 -1.17 28.66
CA GLY A 222 -21.50 -2.25 29.63
C GLY A 222 -21.61 -1.76 31.08
N LEU A 223 -20.93 -0.65 31.42
CA LEU A 223 -21.02 -0.04 32.73
C LEU A 223 -22.45 0.41 33.08
N VAL A 224 -23.18 0.99 32.11
CA VAL A 224 -24.60 1.33 32.29
C VAL A 224 -25.44 0.07 32.52
N GLY A 225 -25.18 -1.00 31.79
CA GLY A 225 -25.86 -2.29 32.00
C GLY A 225 -25.60 -2.88 33.37
N VAL A 226 -24.34 -2.88 33.82
CA VAL A 226 -23.97 -3.34 35.19
C VAL A 226 -24.66 -2.47 36.24
N PHE A 227 -24.65 -1.15 36.07
CA PHE A 227 -25.37 -0.25 36.99
C PHE A 227 -26.84 -0.60 37.11
N MET A 228 -27.53 -0.84 35.96
CA MET A 228 -28.95 -1.20 35.95
C MET A 228 -29.21 -2.53 36.72
N VAL A 229 -28.39 -3.55 36.45
CA VAL A 229 -28.50 -4.86 37.12
C VAL A 229 -28.31 -4.71 38.63
N LEU A 230 -27.27 -3.99 39.04
CA LEU A 230 -27.00 -3.76 40.46
C LEU A 230 -28.09 -2.92 41.13
N ALA A 231 -28.62 -1.88 40.46
CA ALA A 231 -29.69 -1.06 40.95
C ALA A 231 -30.98 -1.88 41.16
N PHE A 232 -31.28 -2.80 40.27
CA PHE A 232 -32.40 -3.72 40.43
C PHE A 232 -32.16 -4.70 41.56
N GLN A 233 -30.97 -5.26 41.66
CA GLN A 233 -30.55 -6.22 42.71
C GLN A 233 -30.65 -5.62 44.12
N PHE A 234 -30.07 -4.43 44.30
CA PHE A 234 -30.01 -3.76 45.60
C PHE A 234 -31.24 -2.92 45.93
N ARG A 235 -32.15 -2.74 44.97
CA ARG A 235 -33.32 -1.83 45.06
C ARG A 235 -32.93 -0.42 45.54
N SER A 236 -31.77 0.03 45.14
CA SER A 236 -31.16 1.30 45.51
C SER A 236 -30.32 1.83 44.39
N TYR A 237 -30.24 3.16 44.22
CA TYR A 237 -29.34 3.79 43.24
C TYR A 237 -27.96 4.15 43.82
N SER A 238 -27.85 4.26 45.12
CA SER A 238 -26.58 4.65 45.79
C SER A 238 -25.63 3.48 45.92
N LEU A 239 -26.12 2.29 46.25
CA LEU A 239 -25.28 1.09 46.48
C LEU A 239 -24.53 0.67 45.20
N PRO A 240 -25.14 0.65 44.01
CA PRO A 240 -24.41 0.36 42.77
C PRO A 240 -23.24 1.32 42.51
N VAL A 241 -23.39 2.61 42.80
CA VAL A 241 -22.33 3.60 42.63
C VAL A 241 -21.14 3.27 43.56
N VAL A 242 -21.40 2.90 44.81
CA VAL A 242 -20.33 2.51 45.76
C VAL A 242 -19.59 1.27 45.28
N VAL A 243 -20.31 0.24 44.78
CA VAL A 243 -19.70 -0.97 44.23
C VAL A 243 -18.87 -0.64 43.00
N MET A 244 -19.42 0.16 42.05
CA MET A 244 -18.73 0.53 40.81
C MET A 244 -17.53 1.45 41.07
N LEU A 245 -17.43 2.11 42.21
CA LEU A 245 -16.26 2.91 42.58
C LEU A 245 -14.98 2.04 42.70
N SER A 246 -15.12 0.73 42.84
CA SER A 246 -13.99 -0.21 42.82
C SER A 246 -13.31 -0.33 41.42
N ILE A 247 -14.04 -0.03 40.34
CA ILE A 247 -13.50 -0.13 38.96
C ILE A 247 -12.33 0.83 38.72
N PRO A 248 -12.39 2.13 39.07
CA PRO A 248 -11.23 3.02 39.00
C PRO A 248 -10.00 2.51 39.77
N PHE A 249 -10.14 1.83 40.87
CA PHE A 249 -9.00 1.23 41.60
C PHE A 249 -8.37 0.08 40.80
N ALA A 250 -9.17 -0.71 40.08
CA ALA A 250 -8.65 -1.73 39.17
C ALA A 250 -7.84 -1.11 38.01
N LEU A 251 -8.27 0.06 37.51
CA LEU A 251 -7.54 0.82 36.48
C LEU A 251 -6.19 1.30 37.04
N VAL A 252 -6.16 1.86 38.23
CA VAL A 252 -4.90 2.28 38.89
C VAL A 252 -3.95 1.10 39.04
N GLY A 253 -4.44 -0.05 39.46
CA GLY A 253 -3.62 -1.27 39.56
C GLY A 253 -3.06 -1.71 38.23
N THR A 254 -3.85 -1.65 37.16
CA THR A 254 -3.41 -1.98 35.80
C THR A 254 -2.31 -1.02 35.35
N ILE A 255 -2.48 0.29 35.54
CA ILE A 255 -1.49 1.31 35.15
C ILE A 255 -0.18 1.12 35.93
N LEU A 256 -0.27 0.95 37.24
CA LEU A 256 0.92 0.74 38.09
C LEU A 256 1.67 -0.55 37.73
N GLY A 257 0.94 -1.62 37.38
CA GLY A 257 1.55 -2.88 36.96
C GLY A 257 2.33 -2.71 35.65
N HIS A 258 1.76 -2.04 34.63
CA HIS A 258 2.44 -1.77 33.36
C HIS A 258 3.64 -0.83 33.57
N TRP A 259 3.47 0.23 34.35
CA TRP A 259 4.56 1.15 34.68
C TRP A 259 5.73 0.47 35.40
N GLY A 260 5.44 -0.37 36.40
CA GLY A 260 6.46 -1.11 37.13
C GLY A 260 7.21 -2.16 36.29
N MET A 261 6.58 -2.68 35.23
CA MET A 261 7.16 -3.66 34.32
C MET A 261 7.77 -3.01 33.08
N GLY A 262 7.64 -1.69 32.89
CA GLY A 262 8.12 -0.99 31.71
C GLY A 262 7.37 -1.38 30.41
N LEU A 263 6.11 -1.79 30.52
CA LEU A 263 5.28 -2.22 29.41
C LEU A 263 4.28 -1.13 29.01
N ASP A 264 4.11 -0.94 27.71
CA ASP A 264 3.09 -0.06 27.17
C ASP A 264 1.68 -0.64 27.30
N MET A 265 0.70 0.24 27.46
CA MET A 265 -0.72 -0.13 27.43
C MET A 265 -1.12 -0.59 26.03
N SER A 266 -1.54 -1.84 25.95
CA SER A 266 -1.91 -2.49 24.68
C SER A 266 -3.39 -2.89 24.65
N MET A 267 -3.90 -3.34 23.49
CA MET A 267 -5.27 -3.88 23.39
C MET A 267 -5.52 -5.06 24.34
N PRO A 268 -4.62 -6.04 24.47
CA PRO A 268 -4.74 -7.07 25.49
C PRO A 268 -4.84 -6.51 26.93
N SER A 269 -4.10 -5.44 27.25
CA SER A 269 -4.16 -4.78 28.55
C SER A 269 -5.54 -4.19 28.84
N LEU A 270 -6.17 -3.58 27.85
CA LEU A 270 -7.52 -3.04 27.97
C LEU A 270 -8.59 -4.14 28.11
N ILE A 271 -8.42 -5.26 27.43
CA ILE A 271 -9.29 -6.43 27.57
C ILE A 271 -9.13 -7.03 28.99
N GLY A 272 -7.88 -7.15 29.46
CA GLY A 272 -7.57 -7.58 30.82
C GLY A 272 -8.20 -6.68 31.88
N PHE A 273 -8.10 -5.36 31.71
CA PHE A 273 -8.78 -4.38 32.59
C PHE A 273 -10.31 -4.56 32.58
N ALA A 274 -10.93 -4.69 31.41
CA ALA A 274 -12.37 -4.90 31.30
C ALA A 274 -12.82 -6.18 32.02
N SER A 275 -12.05 -7.26 31.92
CA SER A 275 -12.29 -8.53 32.61
C SER A 275 -12.12 -8.36 34.11
N LEU A 276 -11.05 -7.67 34.57
CA LEU A 276 -10.80 -7.39 35.98
C LEU A 276 -11.91 -6.53 36.60
N ALA A 277 -12.39 -5.51 35.86
CA ALA A 277 -13.51 -4.67 36.32
C ALA A 277 -14.77 -5.51 36.56
N GLY A 278 -15.07 -6.49 35.70
CA GLY A 278 -16.18 -7.42 35.90
C GLY A 278 -16.02 -8.31 37.15
N ILE A 279 -14.82 -8.81 37.40
CA ILE A 279 -14.52 -9.65 38.58
C ILE A 279 -14.65 -8.83 39.87
N VAL A 280 -14.11 -7.61 39.90
CA VAL A 280 -14.12 -6.74 41.07
C VAL A 280 -15.54 -6.32 41.48
N VAL A 281 -16.43 -6.13 40.48
CA VAL A 281 -17.84 -5.81 40.75
C VAL A 281 -18.63 -7.02 41.24
N ASN A 282 -18.21 -8.24 40.89
CA ASN A 282 -18.92 -9.47 41.26
C ASN A 282 -18.48 -10.06 42.62
N ASN A 283 -17.38 -9.57 43.21
CA ASN A 283 -16.82 -10.08 44.46
C ASN A 283 -17.26 -9.22 45.66
#